data_6e4b7756f17c525dddec94b015b327f2
#
_entry.id   6e4b7756f17c525dddec94b015b327f2
#
_cell.length_a   1.000
_cell.length_b   1.000
_cell.length_c   1.000
_cell.angle_alpha   90.00
_cell.angle_beta   90.00
_cell.angle_gamma   90.00
#
_symmetry.space_group_name_H-M   'P 1'
#
loop_
_entity.id
_entity.type
_entity.pdbx_description
1 polymer ?
#
loop_
_entity_poly.entity_id
_entity_poly.type
_entity_poly.pdbx_seq_one_letter_code
_entity_poly.pdbx_strand_id
1 'polypeptide(L)'
;LGVEYRAKYYEKSGALRDMIQSHLMQMMTLVAMEPPVEFTADAVRDEKMKVLRAIRSIKPEEIKIHAVSAQYASGTIDGEEAKSYVSEEFVSPDSATETFSAVRFYIDNWRWQGVPFILWSGKRMKSKASEVMIRFRKPPFNLFDSHASAPAANALVFRLQPEGGVVLRLS
;
A
#
# COMPACT_ATOMS: atom_id res chain seq x y z
N LEU A 1 -10.49 -4.39 -12.06
CA LEU A 1 -11.77 -4.53 -11.35
C LEU A 1 -12.23 -3.18 -10.82
N GLY A 2 -13.46 -2.78 -11.14
CA GLY A 2 -14.15 -1.61 -10.57
C GLY A 2 -14.80 -1.95 -9.24
N VAL A 3 -15.78 -1.14 -8.82
CA VAL A 3 -16.60 -1.41 -7.63
C VAL A 3 -17.76 -2.36 -7.93
N GLU A 4 -18.25 -2.34 -9.18
CA GLU A 4 -19.30 -3.25 -9.69
C GLU A 4 -20.48 -3.36 -8.71
N TYR A 5 -20.98 -4.56 -8.43
CA TYR A 5 -22.11 -4.81 -7.52
C TYR A 5 -21.86 -4.36 -6.06
N ARG A 6 -20.62 -4.01 -5.69
CA ARG A 6 -20.26 -3.55 -4.33
C ARG A 6 -20.30 -2.03 -4.18
N ALA A 7 -20.74 -1.28 -5.19
CA ALA A 7 -20.73 0.19 -5.16
C ALA A 7 -21.42 0.77 -3.92
N LYS A 8 -22.61 0.27 -3.55
CA LYS A 8 -23.35 0.72 -2.36
C LYS A 8 -22.58 0.53 -1.03
N TYR A 9 -21.80 -0.53 -0.90
CA TYR A 9 -20.92 -0.74 0.26
C TYR A 9 -19.73 0.19 0.18
N TYR A 10 -19.12 0.25 -1.00
CA TYR A 10 -17.88 0.99 -1.22
C TYR A 10 -18.06 2.49 -1.03
N GLU A 11 -19.24 3.02 -1.40
CA GLU A 11 -19.62 4.42 -1.19
C GLU A 11 -19.51 4.87 0.28
N LYS A 12 -19.69 3.93 1.22
CA LYS A 12 -19.59 4.20 2.66
C LYS A 12 -18.20 3.99 3.23
N SER A 13 -17.36 3.19 2.58
CA SER A 13 -16.04 2.81 3.11
C SER A 13 -14.87 3.50 2.42
N GLY A 14 -14.88 3.57 1.09
CA GLY A 14 -13.76 4.02 0.28
C GLY A 14 -12.52 3.10 0.38
N ALA A 15 -11.47 3.44 -0.34
CA ALA A 15 -10.22 2.69 -0.34
C ALA A 15 -9.48 2.78 1.00
N LEU A 16 -9.58 3.91 1.69
CA LEU A 16 -8.87 4.14 2.95
C LEU A 16 -9.35 3.20 4.05
N ARG A 17 -10.67 3.13 4.28
CA ARG A 17 -11.22 2.27 5.35
C ARG A 17 -11.26 0.81 4.95
N ASP A 18 -11.70 0.51 3.71
CA ASP A 18 -11.83 -0.87 3.24
C ASP A 18 -10.48 -1.57 3.13
N MET A 19 -9.46 -0.92 2.60
CA MET A 19 -8.18 -1.54 2.29
C MET A 19 -7.03 -1.10 3.21
N ILE A 20 -6.80 0.21 3.37
CA ILE A 20 -5.64 0.69 4.14
C ILE A 20 -5.81 0.33 5.61
N GLN A 21 -6.90 0.79 6.23
CA GLN A 21 -7.12 0.63 7.66
C GLN A 21 -7.32 -0.83 8.08
N SER A 22 -8.01 -1.64 7.28
CA SER A 22 -8.31 -3.03 7.64
C SER A 22 -7.21 -4.00 7.20
N HIS A 23 -6.94 -4.11 5.89
CA HIS A 23 -6.08 -5.15 5.34
C HIS A 23 -4.60 -4.78 5.31
N LEU A 24 -4.27 -3.60 4.76
CA LEU A 24 -2.87 -3.24 4.57
C LEU A 24 -2.15 -2.90 5.88
N MET A 25 -2.86 -2.32 6.86
CA MET A 25 -2.31 -2.13 8.21
C MET A 25 -1.98 -3.47 8.88
N GLN A 26 -2.80 -4.51 8.68
CA GLN A 26 -2.49 -5.85 9.18
C GLN A 26 -1.23 -6.44 8.53
N MET A 27 -1.09 -6.28 7.22
CA MET A 27 0.12 -6.71 6.50
C MET A 27 1.35 -5.93 6.96
N MET A 28 1.23 -4.62 7.10
CA MET A 28 2.33 -3.76 7.58
C MET A 28 2.80 -4.19 8.96
N THR A 29 1.87 -4.46 9.88
CA THR A 29 2.24 -4.90 11.24
C THR A 29 2.93 -6.25 11.24
N LEU A 30 2.53 -7.21 10.39
CA LEU A 30 3.21 -8.50 10.25
C LEU A 30 4.64 -8.34 9.70
N VAL A 31 4.86 -7.42 8.76
CA VAL A 31 6.19 -7.14 8.20
C VAL A 31 7.09 -6.42 9.21
N ALA A 32 6.49 -5.55 10.03
CA ALA A 32 7.23 -4.65 10.91
C ALA A 32 7.43 -5.17 12.34
N MET A 33 6.68 -6.19 12.76
CA MET A 33 6.78 -6.75 14.11
C MET A 33 8.09 -7.49 14.35
N GLU A 34 8.48 -7.61 15.60
CA GLU A 34 9.55 -8.53 16.00
C GLU A 34 9.01 -9.97 16.01
N PRO A 35 9.88 -10.98 15.85
CA PRO A 35 9.46 -12.36 16.01
C PRO A 35 8.90 -12.58 17.43
N PRO A 36 7.67 -13.16 17.54
CA PRO A 36 7.13 -13.46 18.86
C PRO A 36 7.93 -14.61 19.53
N VAL A 37 7.92 -14.64 20.85
CA VAL A 37 8.65 -15.67 21.64
C VAL A 37 8.09 -17.08 21.36
N GLU A 38 6.79 -17.13 21.04
CA GLU A 38 6.09 -18.35 20.65
C GLU A 38 5.04 -18.04 19.58
N PHE A 39 4.74 -19.00 18.74
CA PHE A 39 3.79 -18.79 17.64
C PHE A 39 2.35 -19.05 18.09
N THR A 40 1.89 -18.25 19.05
CA THR A 40 0.50 -18.23 19.52
C THR A 40 -0.21 -16.97 18.99
N ALA A 41 -1.54 -17.02 18.95
CA ALA A 41 -2.34 -15.88 18.46
C ALA A 41 -2.13 -14.63 19.32
N ASP A 42 -1.99 -14.79 20.63
CA ASP A 42 -1.80 -13.67 21.56
C ASP A 42 -0.41 -13.07 21.44
N ALA A 43 0.65 -13.90 21.38
CA ALA A 43 2.01 -13.42 21.21
C ALA A 43 2.19 -12.66 19.89
N VAL A 44 1.61 -13.15 18.77
CA VAL A 44 1.60 -12.44 17.49
C VAL A 44 0.83 -11.12 17.60
N ARG A 45 -0.32 -11.11 18.29
CA ARG A 45 -1.13 -9.90 18.50
C ARG A 45 -0.37 -8.85 19.30
N ASP A 46 0.34 -9.27 20.34
CA ASP A 46 1.13 -8.37 21.19
C ASP A 46 2.25 -7.68 20.39
N GLU A 47 2.98 -8.42 19.58
CA GLU A 47 4.02 -7.85 18.72
C GLU A 47 3.44 -6.86 17.70
N LYS A 48 2.31 -7.20 17.08
CA LYS A 48 1.59 -6.28 16.17
C LYS A 48 1.14 -5.00 16.89
N MET A 49 0.67 -5.12 18.13
CA MET A 49 0.25 -3.96 18.93
C MET A 49 1.41 -3.02 19.27
N LYS A 50 2.62 -3.55 19.50
CA LYS A 50 3.83 -2.72 19.69
C LYS A 50 4.10 -1.87 18.44
N VAL A 51 3.99 -2.45 17.25
CA VAL A 51 4.12 -1.70 15.98
C VAL A 51 3.05 -0.62 15.87
N LEU A 52 1.78 -0.98 16.07
CA LEU A 52 0.67 -0.01 15.95
C LEU A 52 0.84 1.19 16.89
N ARG A 53 1.28 0.97 18.12
CA ARG A 53 1.54 2.04 19.10
C ARG A 53 2.73 2.92 18.75
N ALA A 54 3.66 2.41 17.94
CA ALA A 54 4.84 3.14 17.49
C ALA A 54 4.61 3.90 16.17
N ILE A 55 3.44 3.77 15.53
CA ILE A 55 3.13 4.53 14.32
C ILE A 55 3.03 6.00 14.68
N ARG A 56 3.82 6.82 13.97
CA ARG A 56 3.77 8.27 14.10
C ARG A 56 2.44 8.82 13.63
N SER A 57 1.77 9.58 14.48
CA SER A 57 0.52 10.27 14.11
C SER A 57 0.78 11.31 13.03
N ILE A 58 -0.05 11.30 11.99
CA ILE A 58 -0.03 12.31 10.93
C ILE A 58 -0.92 13.48 11.39
N LYS A 59 -0.35 14.65 11.49
CA LYS A 59 -1.10 15.85 11.87
C LYS A 59 -1.94 16.35 10.69
N PRO A 60 -3.05 17.06 10.91
CA PRO A 60 -3.91 17.57 9.85
C PRO A 60 -3.18 18.38 8.79
N GLU A 61 -2.21 19.21 9.18
CA GLU A 61 -1.39 20.03 8.29
C GLU A 61 -0.42 19.22 7.43
N GLU A 62 -0.09 18.01 7.85
CA GLU A 62 0.84 17.10 7.18
C GLU A 62 0.15 16.13 6.21
N ILE A 63 -1.19 16.05 6.23
CA ILE A 63 -1.96 15.07 5.44
C ILE A 63 -1.58 15.15 3.96
N LYS A 64 -1.48 16.35 3.37
CA LYS A 64 -1.15 16.54 1.95
C LYS A 64 0.24 16.03 1.57
N ILE A 65 1.14 15.87 2.54
CA ILE A 65 2.51 15.37 2.35
C ILE A 65 2.54 13.85 2.48
N HIS A 66 1.64 13.29 3.29
CA HIS A 66 1.66 11.88 3.67
C HIS A 66 0.58 11.03 2.99
N ALA A 67 -0.47 11.63 2.45
CA ALA A 67 -1.60 10.91 1.87
C ALA A 67 -2.02 11.48 0.52
N VAL A 68 -2.43 10.59 -0.36
CA VAL A 68 -3.06 10.90 -1.65
C VAL A 68 -4.32 10.06 -1.78
N SER A 69 -5.40 10.70 -2.21
CA SER A 69 -6.66 10.04 -2.55
C SER A 69 -7.09 10.45 -3.95
N ALA A 70 -7.68 9.52 -4.69
CA ALA A 70 -8.17 9.76 -6.02
C ALA A 70 -9.40 8.88 -6.32
N GLN A 71 -10.11 9.26 -7.36
CA GLN A 71 -11.25 8.52 -7.89
C GLN A 71 -10.97 8.17 -9.35
N TYR A 72 -11.33 6.97 -9.79
CA TYR A 72 -11.15 6.64 -11.20
C TYR A 72 -12.15 7.39 -12.08
N ALA A 73 -11.63 7.98 -13.15
CA ALA A 73 -12.41 8.64 -14.21
C ALA A 73 -12.80 7.62 -15.29
N SER A 74 -13.62 8.06 -16.23
CA SER A 74 -13.86 7.34 -17.49
C SER A 74 -12.57 7.20 -18.30
N GLY A 75 -12.44 6.12 -19.03
CA GLY A 75 -11.26 5.84 -19.85
C GLY A 75 -11.44 4.56 -20.65
N THR A 76 -10.34 3.98 -21.11
CA THR A 76 -10.33 2.73 -21.88
C THR A 76 -9.45 1.70 -21.18
N ILE A 77 -9.95 0.48 -21.01
CA ILE A 77 -9.22 -0.65 -20.44
C ILE A 77 -9.33 -1.81 -21.43
N ASP A 78 -8.19 -2.29 -21.91
CA ASP A 78 -8.09 -3.40 -22.89
C ASP A 78 -8.94 -3.17 -24.17
N GLY A 79 -9.11 -1.88 -24.58
CA GLY A 79 -9.89 -1.49 -25.76
C GLY A 79 -11.38 -1.26 -25.50
N GLU A 80 -11.88 -1.56 -24.30
CA GLU A 80 -13.29 -1.33 -23.93
C GLU A 80 -13.45 -0.05 -23.09
N GLU A 81 -14.57 0.65 -23.31
CA GLU A 81 -14.92 1.83 -22.52
C GLU A 81 -15.16 1.47 -21.06
N ALA A 82 -14.54 2.20 -20.17
CA ALA A 82 -14.68 2.09 -18.74
C ALA A 82 -15.34 3.35 -18.17
N LYS A 83 -16.45 3.18 -17.45
CA LYS A 83 -17.19 4.27 -16.80
C LYS A 83 -16.37 4.88 -15.65
N SER A 84 -16.62 6.18 -15.37
CA SER A 84 -16.13 6.81 -14.14
C SER A 84 -16.81 6.24 -12.90
N TYR A 85 -16.22 6.45 -11.72
CA TYR A 85 -16.82 5.99 -10.45
C TYR A 85 -18.21 6.59 -10.22
N VAL A 86 -18.37 7.88 -10.44
CA VAL A 86 -19.65 8.57 -10.25
C VAL A 86 -20.73 8.16 -11.26
N SER A 87 -20.36 7.43 -12.31
CA SER A 87 -21.29 6.85 -13.30
C SER A 87 -21.62 5.38 -13.01
N GLU A 88 -21.11 4.82 -11.93
CA GLU A 88 -21.46 3.46 -11.50
C GLU A 88 -22.85 3.46 -10.85
N GLU A 89 -23.51 2.32 -10.95
CA GLU A 89 -24.83 2.13 -10.34
C GLU A 89 -24.72 2.25 -8.81
N PHE A 90 -25.68 2.93 -8.18
CA PHE A 90 -25.74 3.20 -6.73
C PHE A 90 -24.65 4.12 -6.18
N VAL A 91 -23.94 4.84 -7.02
CA VAL A 91 -23.00 5.91 -6.61
C VAL A 91 -23.66 7.27 -6.81
N SER A 92 -23.50 8.18 -5.85
CA SER A 92 -23.95 9.55 -5.99
C SER A 92 -23.15 10.29 -7.07
N PRO A 93 -23.79 11.08 -7.95
CA PRO A 93 -23.05 11.90 -8.92
C PRO A 93 -22.05 12.87 -8.28
N ASP A 94 -22.31 13.30 -7.03
CA ASP A 94 -21.47 14.21 -6.26
C ASP A 94 -20.55 13.46 -5.27
N SER A 95 -20.39 12.15 -5.44
CA SER A 95 -19.57 11.35 -4.54
C SER A 95 -18.12 11.79 -4.55
N ALA A 96 -17.57 12.02 -3.36
CA ALA A 96 -16.15 12.26 -3.12
C ALA A 96 -15.42 11.03 -2.56
N THR A 97 -16.07 9.85 -2.58
CA THR A 97 -15.48 8.60 -2.05
C THR A 97 -14.29 8.18 -2.90
N GLU A 98 -13.16 8.02 -2.27
CA GLU A 98 -11.92 7.66 -2.94
C GLU A 98 -11.92 6.19 -3.37
N THR A 99 -11.50 5.95 -4.63
CA THR A 99 -11.29 4.60 -5.17
C THR A 99 -9.83 4.21 -5.25
N PHE A 100 -8.95 5.14 -4.94
CA PHE A 100 -7.53 4.97 -4.74
C PHE A 100 -7.10 5.72 -3.49
N SER A 101 -6.28 5.11 -2.67
CA SER A 101 -5.63 5.77 -1.54
C SER A 101 -4.20 5.28 -1.39
N ALA A 102 -3.29 6.21 -1.11
CA ALA A 102 -1.91 5.93 -0.74
C ALA A 102 -1.56 6.72 0.51
N VAL A 103 -0.98 6.07 1.52
CA VAL A 103 -0.57 6.71 2.77
C VAL A 103 0.84 6.29 3.12
N ARG A 104 1.66 7.25 3.51
CA ARG A 104 3.02 7.05 3.99
C ARG A 104 3.05 7.16 5.50
N PHE A 105 3.40 6.06 6.16
CA PHE A 105 3.59 5.97 7.60
C PHE A 105 5.06 5.92 7.98
N TYR A 106 5.36 6.28 9.21
CA TYR A 106 6.64 6.05 9.88
C TYR A 106 6.39 5.34 11.20
N ILE A 107 7.30 4.44 11.56
CA ILE A 107 7.25 3.69 12.81
C ILE A 107 8.42 4.17 13.66
N ASP A 108 8.12 4.78 14.81
CA ASP A 108 9.09 5.38 15.71
C ASP A 108 9.61 4.34 16.70
N ASN A 109 10.38 3.39 16.18
CA ASN A 109 11.15 2.44 16.95
C ASN A 109 12.57 2.31 16.38
N TRP A 110 13.46 1.63 17.08
CA TRP A 110 14.87 1.56 16.70
C TRP A 110 15.11 0.86 15.35
N ARG A 111 14.29 -0.15 15.03
CA ARG A 111 14.43 -0.90 13.76
C ARG A 111 14.02 -0.08 12.56
N TRP A 112 12.94 0.66 12.67
CA TRP A 112 12.26 1.28 11.53
C TRP A 112 12.39 2.81 11.48
N GLN A 113 13.13 3.42 12.39
CA GLN A 113 13.30 4.87 12.42
C GLN A 113 13.79 5.40 11.06
N GLY A 114 13.05 6.35 10.49
CA GLY A 114 13.36 6.98 9.21
C GLY A 114 13.02 6.12 7.97
N VAL A 115 12.48 4.91 8.15
CA VAL A 115 12.02 4.06 7.04
C VAL A 115 10.56 4.38 6.71
N PRO A 116 10.25 4.82 5.48
CA PRO A 116 8.87 5.06 5.07
C PRO A 116 8.16 3.74 4.76
N PHE A 117 6.96 3.57 5.29
CA PHE A 117 6.02 2.52 4.93
C PHE A 117 4.93 3.13 4.06
N ILE A 118 4.87 2.74 2.80
CA ILE A 118 3.89 3.27 1.85
C ILE A 118 2.86 2.18 1.60
N LEU A 119 1.64 2.42 2.07
CA LEU A 119 0.49 1.56 1.85
C LEU A 119 -0.38 2.19 0.78
N TRP A 120 -0.73 1.44 -0.25
CA TRP A 120 -1.62 1.93 -1.27
C TRP A 120 -2.52 0.83 -1.83
N SER A 121 -3.72 1.22 -2.21
CA SER A 121 -4.69 0.37 -2.87
C SER A 121 -5.58 1.18 -3.80
N GLY A 122 -6.04 0.58 -4.87
CA GLY A 122 -6.94 1.25 -5.80
C GLY A 122 -7.76 0.27 -6.63
N LYS A 123 -8.93 0.74 -7.06
CA LYS A 123 -9.77 0.10 -8.07
C LYS A 123 -9.28 0.49 -9.46
N ARG A 124 -9.59 -0.33 -10.46
CA ARG A 124 -9.22 -0.11 -11.88
C ARG A 124 -7.74 0.17 -12.10
N MET A 125 -6.88 -0.46 -11.29
CA MET A 125 -5.43 -0.45 -11.50
C MET A 125 -5.07 -1.31 -12.72
N LYS A 126 -3.90 -1.03 -13.32
CA LYS A 126 -3.38 -1.74 -14.51
C LYS A 126 -3.36 -3.26 -14.37
N SER A 127 -3.10 -3.75 -13.18
CA SER A 127 -3.10 -5.19 -12.88
C SER A 127 -3.70 -5.45 -11.50
N LYS A 128 -4.32 -6.63 -11.32
CA LYS A 128 -4.75 -7.12 -10.02
C LYS A 128 -3.56 -7.82 -9.37
N ALA A 129 -2.97 -7.19 -8.36
CA ALA A 129 -1.86 -7.74 -7.61
C ALA A 129 -1.94 -7.35 -6.14
N SER A 130 -1.42 -8.21 -5.26
CA SER A 130 -1.16 -7.90 -3.86
C SER A 130 0.29 -8.28 -3.58
N GLU A 131 1.09 -7.32 -3.18
CA GLU A 131 2.51 -7.54 -2.95
C GLU A 131 3.05 -6.67 -1.81
N VAL A 132 4.14 -7.14 -1.20
CA VAL A 132 4.97 -6.35 -0.28
C VAL A 132 6.33 -6.16 -0.94
N MET A 133 6.73 -4.92 -1.16
CA MET A 133 8.04 -4.59 -1.72
C MET A 133 8.94 -3.97 -0.66
N ILE A 134 10.09 -4.55 -0.42
CA ILE A 134 11.15 -4.00 0.40
C ILE A 134 12.22 -3.44 -0.53
N ARG A 135 12.35 -2.13 -0.56
CA ARG A 135 13.36 -1.43 -1.36
C ARG A 135 14.57 -1.12 -0.48
N PHE A 136 15.72 -1.68 -0.84
CA PHE A 136 16.95 -1.44 -0.11
C PHE A 136 17.52 -0.04 -0.39
N ARG A 137 18.39 0.42 0.48
CA ARG A 137 19.17 1.63 0.22
C ARG A 137 20.10 1.41 -0.96
N LYS A 138 20.34 2.45 -1.74
CA LYS A 138 21.37 2.40 -2.79
C LYS A 138 22.73 2.17 -2.16
N PRO A 139 23.62 1.37 -2.79
CA PRO A 139 25.00 1.28 -2.36
C PRO A 139 25.67 2.66 -2.49
N PRO A 140 26.63 2.99 -1.64
CA PRO A 140 27.29 4.30 -1.64
C PRO A 140 28.08 4.55 -2.95
N PHE A 141 28.54 3.50 -3.60
CA PHE A 141 29.24 3.55 -4.89
C PHE A 141 29.04 2.23 -5.65
N ASN A 142 29.23 2.27 -6.97
CA ASN A 142 29.20 1.09 -7.82
C ASN A 142 30.63 0.63 -8.14
N LEU A 143 30.95 -0.61 -7.75
CA LEU A 143 32.30 -1.18 -8.00
C LEU A 143 32.52 -1.63 -9.46
N PHE A 144 31.42 -1.86 -10.19
CA PHE A 144 31.49 -2.56 -11.48
C PHE A 144 31.22 -1.66 -12.68
N ASP A 145 30.88 -0.39 -12.46
CA ASP A 145 30.44 0.47 -13.55
C ASP A 145 31.01 1.87 -13.43
N SER A 146 32.01 2.18 -14.28
CA SER A 146 32.62 3.51 -14.36
C SER A 146 31.84 4.49 -15.26
N HIS A 147 30.82 4.02 -16.01
CA HIS A 147 30.13 4.82 -17.04
C HIS A 147 28.63 4.77 -17.04
N ALA A 148 27.99 4.03 -16.14
CA ALA A 148 26.53 3.91 -16.09
C ALA A 148 25.88 4.93 -15.15
N SER A 149 24.61 5.18 -15.43
CA SER A 149 23.69 5.91 -14.55
C SER A 149 23.73 5.37 -13.13
N ALA A 150 23.56 6.25 -12.14
CA ALA A 150 23.56 5.90 -10.71
C ALA A 150 22.83 4.57 -10.44
N PRO A 151 23.43 3.63 -9.66
CA PRO A 151 22.85 2.31 -9.44
C PRO A 151 21.44 2.41 -8.92
N ALA A 152 20.55 1.61 -9.48
CA ALA A 152 19.20 1.50 -8.95
C ALA A 152 19.24 0.73 -7.62
N ALA A 153 18.24 0.93 -6.77
CA ALA A 153 18.16 0.23 -5.49
C ALA A 153 17.66 -1.20 -5.71
N ASN A 154 18.31 -2.17 -5.11
CA ASN A 154 17.82 -3.54 -5.05
C ASN A 154 16.46 -3.60 -4.34
N ALA A 155 15.64 -4.57 -4.70
CA ALA A 155 14.35 -4.77 -4.06
C ALA A 155 14.02 -6.25 -3.87
N LEU A 156 13.39 -6.56 -2.73
CA LEU A 156 12.81 -7.85 -2.43
C LEU A 156 11.28 -7.70 -2.51
N VAL A 157 10.64 -8.52 -3.33
CA VAL A 157 9.18 -8.46 -3.55
C VAL A 157 8.56 -9.78 -3.15
N PHE A 158 7.66 -9.74 -2.18
CA PHE A 158 6.79 -10.85 -1.80
C PHE A 158 5.46 -10.68 -2.55
N ARG A 159 5.19 -11.53 -3.50
CA ARG A 159 3.90 -11.58 -4.19
C ARG A 159 2.95 -12.46 -3.40
N LEU A 160 1.74 -11.98 -3.15
CA LEU A 160 0.69 -12.69 -2.43
C LEU A 160 -0.42 -13.14 -3.38
N GLN A 161 -0.72 -12.33 -4.39
CA GLN A 161 -1.74 -12.60 -5.42
C GLN A 161 -1.34 -11.97 -6.76
N PRO A 162 -1.72 -12.55 -7.92
CA PRO A 162 -2.49 -13.80 -8.09
C PRO A 162 -1.69 -15.07 -7.76
N GLU A 163 -0.38 -15.03 -7.94
CA GLU A 163 0.52 -16.17 -7.67
C GLU A 163 1.51 -15.77 -6.59
N GLY A 164 1.58 -16.61 -5.55
CA GLY A 164 2.54 -16.42 -4.45
C GLY A 164 3.98 -16.61 -4.92
N GLY A 165 4.90 -15.82 -4.41
CA GLY A 165 6.31 -15.95 -4.75
C GLY A 165 7.19 -14.87 -4.16
N VAL A 166 8.51 -15.07 -4.27
CA VAL A 166 9.52 -14.11 -3.82
C VAL A 166 10.42 -13.78 -5.01
N VAL A 167 10.59 -12.48 -5.28
CA VAL A 167 11.43 -11.98 -6.37
C VAL A 167 12.49 -11.05 -5.80
N LEU A 168 13.75 -11.37 -6.02
CA LEU A 168 14.86 -10.46 -5.75
C LEU A 168 15.21 -9.72 -7.05
N ARG A 169 15.09 -8.41 -7.03
CA ARG A 169 15.52 -7.53 -8.13
C ARG A 169 16.89 -6.96 -7.78
N LEU A 170 17.88 -7.32 -8.55
CA LEU A 170 19.24 -6.77 -8.48
C LEU A 170 19.42 -5.71 -9.58
N SER A 171 20.15 -4.66 -9.27
CA SER A 171 20.39 -3.51 -10.14
C SER A 171 21.87 -3.18 -10.19
#